data_a2d34a9ab49792bba612d3187871a8d9
#
_entry.id   a2d34a9ab49792bba612d3187871a8d9
#
_cell.length_a   1.000
_cell.length_b   1.000
_cell.length_c   1.000
_cell.angle_alpha   90.00
_cell.angle_beta   90.00
_cell.angle_gamma   90.00
#
_symmetry.space_group_name_H-M   'P 1'
#
loop_
_entity.id
_entity.type
_entity.pdbx_description
1 polymer ?
#
loop_
_entity_poly.entity_id
_entity_poly.type
_entity_poly.pdbx_seq_one_letter_code
_entity_poly.pdbx_strand_id
1 'polypeptide(L)'
;MSGSPVVGRPRQELKASAASLLGGAAAACGGTAALLLTRHRTAAGLIALVAAALLLWGTVKARAGRRRALLFAELVLDRIFDASILAPLAWVWRSLSVRVSILALIGLGASFVASYERARGRSLGYAGTETVGYRGLRAAILVLGLLAGWIESALWAFVALTLSASAIRALNVVRQERRSPRSFQAKL
;
A
#
# COMPACT_ATOMS: atom_id res chain seq x y z
N MET A 1 52.48 4.48 -1.16
CA MET A 1 51.40 3.49 -0.90
C MET A 1 50.19 4.26 -0.46
N SER A 2 49.29 4.48 -1.41
CA SER A 2 48.09 5.32 -1.22
C SER A 2 46.91 4.40 -1.03
N GLY A 3 46.39 4.32 0.20
CA GLY A 3 45.19 3.59 0.55
C GLY A 3 43.94 4.36 0.14
N SER A 4 43.22 3.87 -0.88
CA SER A 4 41.93 4.41 -1.29
C SER A 4 40.89 4.23 -0.19
N PRO A 5 40.12 5.25 0.19
CA PRO A 5 39.11 5.11 1.24
C PRO A 5 37.93 4.25 0.74
N VAL A 6 37.64 3.16 1.46
CA VAL A 6 36.49 2.23 1.25
C VAL A 6 35.18 2.92 1.68
N VAL A 7 34.75 3.95 0.96
CA VAL A 7 33.52 4.71 1.26
C VAL A 7 32.27 4.11 0.57
N GLY A 8 32.41 3.07 -0.27
CA GLY A 8 31.32 2.53 -1.09
C GLY A 8 30.47 1.42 -0.48
N ARG A 9 30.97 0.68 0.52
CA ARG A 9 30.33 -0.54 1.03
C ARG A 9 28.96 -0.35 1.71
N PRO A 10 28.77 0.57 2.67
CA PRO A 10 27.51 0.64 3.41
C PRO A 10 26.30 1.01 2.54
N ARG A 11 26.51 1.77 1.45
CA ARG A 11 25.41 2.12 0.51
C ARG A 11 25.01 0.96 -0.39
N GLN A 12 25.90 0.04 -0.72
CA GLN A 12 25.59 -1.14 -1.53
C GLN A 12 24.85 -2.20 -0.72
N GLU A 13 25.24 -2.43 0.53
CA GLU A 13 24.56 -3.34 1.44
C GLU A 13 23.13 -2.89 1.76
N LEU A 14 22.92 -1.59 1.96
CA LEU A 14 21.60 -1.03 2.17
C LEU A 14 20.68 -1.23 0.94
N LYS A 15 21.25 -1.23 -0.26
CA LYS A 15 20.52 -1.48 -1.52
C LYS A 15 20.03 -2.92 -1.66
N ALA A 16 20.96 -3.86 -1.48
CA ALA A 16 20.66 -5.27 -1.56
C ALA A 16 19.60 -5.65 -0.52
N SER A 17 19.74 -5.11 0.71
CA SER A 17 18.80 -5.34 1.80
C SER A 17 17.39 -4.79 1.53
N ALA A 18 17.24 -3.60 0.95
CA ALA A 18 15.91 -3.07 0.63
C ALA A 18 15.26 -3.83 -0.54
N ALA A 19 16.03 -4.18 -1.57
CA ALA A 19 15.52 -4.93 -2.72
C ALA A 19 15.09 -6.35 -2.31
N SER A 20 15.84 -7.04 -1.45
CA SER A 20 15.49 -8.38 -0.97
C SER A 20 14.23 -8.36 -0.10
N LEU A 21 14.05 -7.33 0.74
CA LEU A 21 12.83 -7.17 1.54
C LEU A 21 11.59 -6.95 0.66
N LEU A 22 11.71 -6.12 -0.39
CA LEU A 22 10.60 -5.89 -1.32
C LEU A 22 10.31 -7.13 -2.17
N GLY A 23 11.34 -7.89 -2.56
CA GLY A 23 11.17 -9.17 -3.25
C GLY A 23 10.49 -10.23 -2.36
N GLY A 24 10.89 -10.32 -1.11
CA GLY A 24 10.23 -11.18 -0.12
C GLY A 24 8.78 -10.80 0.13
N ALA A 25 8.47 -9.50 0.19
CA ALA A 25 7.10 -9.01 0.30
C ALA A 25 6.25 -9.40 -0.92
N ALA A 26 6.80 -9.30 -2.15
CA ALA A 26 6.09 -9.70 -3.37
C ALA A 26 5.77 -11.20 -3.35
N ALA A 27 6.73 -12.04 -2.98
CA ALA A 27 6.53 -13.48 -2.84
C ALA A 27 5.46 -13.83 -1.78
N ALA A 28 5.51 -13.14 -0.63
CA ALA A 28 4.50 -13.30 0.43
C ALA A 28 3.10 -12.85 -0.02
N CYS A 29 2.98 -11.80 -0.84
CA CYS A 29 1.71 -11.43 -1.45
C CYS A 29 1.15 -12.54 -2.35
N GLY A 30 1.99 -13.16 -3.18
CA GLY A 30 1.60 -14.31 -4.00
C GLY A 30 1.12 -15.49 -3.16
N GLY A 31 1.85 -15.83 -2.10
CA GLY A 31 1.46 -16.87 -1.14
C GLY A 31 0.13 -16.58 -0.44
N THR A 32 -0.10 -15.32 -0.03
CA THR A 32 -1.37 -14.89 0.56
C THR A 32 -2.53 -15.13 -0.40
N ALA A 33 -2.38 -14.70 -1.66
CA ALA A 33 -3.41 -14.90 -2.67
C ALA A 33 -3.71 -16.37 -2.92
N ALA A 34 -2.67 -17.22 -3.06
CA ALA A 34 -2.82 -18.65 -3.25
C ALA A 34 -3.57 -19.31 -2.09
N LEU A 35 -3.20 -18.99 -0.85
CA LEU A 35 -3.85 -19.55 0.34
C LEU A 35 -5.30 -19.08 0.48
N LEU A 36 -5.63 -17.86 0.12
CA LEU A 36 -7.02 -17.38 0.11
C LEU A 36 -7.85 -18.12 -0.95
N LEU A 37 -7.29 -18.35 -2.14
CA LEU A 37 -7.97 -19.12 -3.20
C LEU A 37 -8.25 -20.56 -2.77
N THR A 38 -7.39 -21.16 -1.94
CA THR A 38 -7.59 -22.50 -1.34
C THR A 38 -8.35 -22.47 0.00
N ARG A 39 -8.90 -21.32 0.38
CA ARG A 39 -9.69 -21.08 1.60
C ARG A 39 -8.94 -21.27 2.94
N HIS A 40 -7.62 -21.26 2.93
CA HIS A 40 -6.80 -21.30 4.15
C HIS A 40 -6.60 -19.89 4.74
N ARG A 41 -7.67 -19.27 5.25
CA ARG A 41 -7.70 -17.87 5.68
C ARG A 41 -6.67 -17.50 6.77
N THR A 42 -6.50 -18.36 7.78
CA THR A 42 -5.57 -18.10 8.90
C THR A 42 -4.11 -18.15 8.43
N ALA A 43 -3.75 -19.15 7.63
CA ALA A 43 -2.44 -19.23 7.01
C ALA A 43 -2.19 -18.04 6.07
N ALA A 44 -3.18 -17.64 5.28
CA ALA A 44 -3.13 -16.44 4.45
C ALA A 44 -2.91 -15.17 5.30
N GLY A 45 -3.61 -15.03 6.43
CA GLY A 45 -3.45 -13.93 7.36
C GLY A 45 -2.04 -13.84 7.95
N LEU A 46 -1.44 -14.98 8.32
CA LEU A 46 -0.06 -15.03 8.81
C LEU A 46 0.95 -14.62 7.74
N ILE A 47 0.80 -15.10 6.50
CA ILE A 47 1.69 -14.70 5.41
C ILE A 47 1.46 -13.24 5.03
N ALA A 48 0.23 -12.74 5.06
CA ALA A 48 -0.08 -11.34 4.84
C ALA A 48 0.56 -10.44 5.93
N LEU A 49 0.61 -10.90 7.18
CA LEU A 49 1.32 -10.20 8.25
C LEU A 49 2.82 -10.08 7.94
N VAL A 50 3.44 -11.17 7.49
CA VAL A 50 4.85 -11.17 7.06
C VAL A 50 5.04 -10.22 5.88
N ALA A 51 4.15 -10.26 4.86
CA ALA A 51 4.20 -9.34 3.72
C ALA A 51 4.13 -7.89 4.16
N ALA A 52 3.20 -7.54 5.05
CA ALA A 52 3.04 -6.19 5.59
C ALA A 52 4.28 -5.73 6.36
N ALA A 53 4.86 -6.59 7.20
CA ALA A 53 6.08 -6.29 7.94
C ALA A 53 7.28 -6.05 7.00
N LEU A 54 7.46 -6.89 5.98
CA LEU A 54 8.51 -6.73 4.98
C LEU A 54 8.35 -5.45 4.17
N LEU A 55 7.12 -5.10 3.78
CA LEU A 55 6.81 -3.84 3.10
C LEU A 55 7.14 -2.64 3.96
N LEU A 56 6.71 -2.61 5.21
CA LEU A 56 7.00 -1.52 6.14
C LEU A 56 8.49 -1.35 6.38
N TRP A 57 9.22 -2.45 6.62
CA TRP A 57 10.65 -2.42 6.82
C TRP A 57 11.43 -2.03 5.57
N GLY A 58 11.03 -2.55 4.40
CA GLY A 58 11.57 -2.19 3.10
C GLY A 58 11.40 -0.70 2.79
N THR A 59 10.23 -0.14 3.13
CA THR A 59 9.91 1.28 3.02
C THR A 59 10.87 2.15 3.84
N VAL A 60 11.09 1.80 5.11
CA VAL A 60 12.00 2.54 6.00
C VAL A 60 13.42 2.57 5.41
N LYS A 61 13.91 1.41 4.94
CA LYS A 61 15.24 1.31 4.33
C LYS A 61 15.34 2.03 2.98
N ALA A 62 14.32 1.95 2.13
CA ALA A 62 14.28 2.63 0.84
C ALA A 62 14.31 4.15 1.00
N ARG A 63 13.60 4.68 1.99
CA ARG A 63 13.60 6.12 2.33
C ARG A 63 14.95 6.58 2.86
N ALA A 64 15.57 5.83 3.75
CA ALA A 64 16.90 6.12 4.25
C ALA A 64 17.95 6.18 3.12
N GLY A 65 17.81 5.31 2.11
CA GLY A 65 18.69 5.25 0.93
C GLY A 65 18.38 6.29 -0.17
N ARG A 66 17.31 7.09 -0.04
CA ARG A 66 16.84 8.10 -1.04
C ARG A 66 16.73 7.57 -2.47
N ARG A 67 16.31 6.32 -2.68
CA ARG A 67 16.26 5.68 -4.00
C ARG A 67 14.88 5.75 -4.64
N ARG A 68 14.78 6.54 -5.72
CA ARG A 68 13.54 6.74 -6.47
C ARG A 68 12.93 5.42 -6.98
N ALA A 69 13.76 4.53 -7.53
CA ALA A 69 13.28 3.22 -8.04
C ALA A 69 12.69 2.32 -6.95
N LEU A 70 13.33 2.25 -5.77
CA LEU A 70 12.80 1.46 -4.65
C LEU A 70 11.54 2.08 -4.06
N LEU A 71 11.45 3.42 -4.02
CA LEU A 71 10.23 4.11 -3.60
C LEU A 71 9.08 3.89 -4.57
N PHE A 72 9.37 3.81 -5.89
CA PHE A 72 8.37 3.43 -6.87
C PHE A 72 7.91 1.97 -6.69
N ALA A 73 8.86 1.05 -6.55
CA ALA A 73 8.55 -0.36 -6.30
C ALA A 73 7.68 -0.56 -5.04
N GLU A 74 7.97 0.18 -3.97
CA GLU A 74 7.16 0.20 -2.75
C GLU A 74 5.71 0.61 -3.03
N LEU A 75 5.50 1.65 -3.82
CA LEU A 75 4.15 2.12 -4.17
C LEU A 75 3.36 1.07 -4.95
N VAL A 76 4.02 0.35 -5.85
CA VAL A 76 3.41 -0.73 -6.63
C VAL A 76 3.10 -1.92 -5.72
N LEU A 77 4.04 -2.34 -4.87
CA LEU A 77 3.86 -3.47 -3.97
C LEU A 77 2.77 -3.23 -2.92
N ASP A 78 2.57 -1.99 -2.48
CA ASP A 78 1.44 -1.63 -1.62
C ASP A 78 0.08 -1.90 -2.31
N ARG A 79 0.00 -1.73 -3.64
CA ARG A 79 -1.22 -2.09 -4.41
C ARG A 79 -1.34 -3.58 -4.63
N ILE A 80 -0.21 -4.26 -4.89
CA ILE A 80 -0.18 -5.72 -5.01
C ILE A 80 -0.61 -6.37 -3.70
N PHE A 81 -0.19 -5.83 -2.55
CA PHE A 81 -0.62 -6.30 -1.23
C PHE A 81 -2.14 -6.21 -1.07
N ASP A 82 -2.74 -5.04 -1.31
CA ASP A 82 -4.19 -4.90 -1.24
C ASP A 82 -4.89 -5.88 -2.21
N ALA A 83 -4.41 -5.99 -3.44
CA ALA A 83 -4.98 -6.86 -4.45
C ALA A 83 -4.84 -8.35 -4.10
N SER A 84 -3.73 -8.77 -3.49
CA SER A 84 -3.47 -10.14 -3.08
C SER A 84 -4.45 -10.67 -2.01
N ILE A 85 -5.10 -9.76 -1.29
CA ILE A 85 -6.14 -10.10 -0.32
C ILE A 85 -7.53 -9.89 -0.91
N LEU A 86 -7.79 -8.71 -1.47
CA LEU A 86 -9.15 -8.31 -1.86
C LEU A 86 -9.66 -9.06 -3.10
N ALA A 87 -8.81 -9.32 -4.11
CA ALA A 87 -9.24 -10.02 -5.31
C ALA A 87 -9.59 -11.50 -5.04
N PRO A 88 -8.77 -12.30 -4.31
CA PRO A 88 -9.16 -13.65 -3.90
C PRO A 88 -10.40 -13.68 -2.99
N LEU A 89 -10.54 -12.73 -2.06
CA LEU A 89 -11.76 -12.63 -1.25
C LEU A 89 -12.99 -12.41 -2.13
N ALA A 90 -12.94 -11.49 -3.08
CA ALA A 90 -14.05 -11.26 -4.01
C ALA A 90 -14.41 -12.51 -4.80
N TRP A 91 -13.40 -13.24 -5.27
CA TRP A 91 -13.61 -14.46 -6.06
C TRP A 91 -14.16 -15.61 -5.25
N VAL A 92 -13.53 -15.95 -4.12
CA VAL A 92 -13.87 -17.14 -3.32
C VAL A 92 -15.19 -16.97 -2.58
N TRP A 93 -15.49 -15.75 -2.09
CA TRP A 93 -16.72 -15.47 -1.33
C TRP A 93 -17.94 -15.16 -2.20
N ARG A 94 -17.83 -15.09 -3.53
CA ARG A 94 -18.97 -14.81 -4.41
C ARG A 94 -20.14 -15.81 -4.25
N SER A 95 -19.83 -17.07 -3.92
CA SER A 95 -20.80 -18.13 -3.69
C SER A 95 -21.23 -18.27 -2.21
N LEU A 96 -20.43 -17.73 -1.27
CA LEU A 96 -20.67 -17.84 0.17
C LEU A 96 -21.38 -16.59 0.72
N SER A 97 -20.96 -15.42 0.28
CA SER A 97 -21.49 -14.13 0.70
C SER A 97 -21.26 -13.09 -0.40
N VAL A 98 -22.30 -12.79 -1.16
CA VAL A 98 -22.29 -11.73 -2.19
C VAL A 98 -21.85 -10.39 -1.59
N ARG A 99 -22.24 -10.10 -0.35
CA ARG A 99 -21.87 -8.86 0.35
C ARG A 99 -20.37 -8.75 0.54
N VAL A 100 -19.71 -9.79 1.03
CA VAL A 100 -18.23 -9.82 1.19
C VAL A 100 -17.54 -9.66 -0.15
N SER A 101 -18.04 -10.32 -1.20
CA SER A 101 -17.49 -10.22 -2.55
C SER A 101 -17.57 -8.78 -3.08
N ILE A 102 -18.73 -8.14 -2.97
CA ILE A 102 -18.93 -6.74 -3.41
C ILE A 102 -18.05 -5.78 -2.61
N LEU A 103 -18.01 -5.92 -1.27
CA LEU A 103 -17.16 -5.08 -0.42
C LEU A 103 -15.66 -5.21 -0.77
N ALA A 104 -15.20 -6.41 -1.08
CA ALA A 104 -13.83 -6.63 -1.49
C ALA A 104 -13.52 -5.95 -2.83
N LEU A 105 -14.44 -5.99 -3.80
CA LEU A 105 -14.31 -5.27 -5.08
C LEU A 105 -14.32 -3.76 -4.89
N ILE A 106 -15.25 -3.24 -4.08
CA ILE A 106 -15.31 -1.81 -3.74
C ILE A 106 -14.01 -1.38 -3.05
N GLY A 107 -13.54 -2.16 -2.09
CA GLY A 107 -12.28 -1.90 -1.38
C GLY A 107 -11.07 -1.86 -2.32
N LEU A 108 -11.01 -2.80 -3.27
CA LEU A 108 -9.97 -2.84 -4.29
C LEU A 108 -10.01 -1.60 -5.18
N GLY A 109 -11.18 -1.25 -5.72
CA GLY A 109 -11.36 -0.05 -6.53
C GLY A 109 -11.01 1.22 -5.78
N ALA A 110 -11.51 1.38 -4.55
CA ALA A 110 -11.20 2.53 -3.69
C ALA A 110 -9.70 2.65 -3.41
N SER A 111 -9.01 1.52 -3.21
CA SER A 111 -7.56 1.47 -3.02
C SER A 111 -6.79 2.01 -4.24
N PHE A 112 -7.19 1.63 -5.46
CA PHE A 112 -6.58 2.13 -6.69
C PHE A 112 -6.88 3.61 -6.90
N VAL A 113 -8.13 4.06 -6.73
CA VAL A 113 -8.51 5.46 -6.83
C VAL A 113 -7.70 6.31 -5.85
N ALA A 114 -7.63 5.92 -4.58
CA ALA A 114 -6.84 6.62 -3.57
C ALA A 114 -5.33 6.70 -3.92
N SER A 115 -4.79 5.71 -4.64
CA SER A 115 -3.41 5.72 -5.13
C SER A 115 -3.24 6.68 -6.31
N TYR A 116 -4.18 6.65 -7.25
CA TYR A 116 -4.21 7.55 -8.39
C TYR A 116 -4.31 9.03 -7.97
N GLU A 117 -5.23 9.35 -7.07
CA GLU A 117 -5.38 10.70 -6.50
C GLU A 117 -4.06 11.23 -5.91
N ARG A 118 -3.34 10.38 -5.15
CA ARG A 118 -2.03 10.76 -4.60
C ARG A 118 -1.00 11.04 -5.68
N ALA A 119 -0.92 10.18 -6.69
CA ALA A 119 0.02 10.34 -7.79
C ALA A 119 -0.29 11.60 -8.59
N ARG A 120 -1.57 11.82 -8.91
CA ARG A 120 -2.05 12.97 -9.67
C ARG A 120 -1.90 14.26 -8.90
N GLY A 121 -2.27 14.28 -7.63
CA GLY A 121 -2.11 15.46 -6.77
C GLY A 121 -0.65 15.93 -6.71
N ARG A 122 0.30 15.00 -6.56
CA ARG A 122 1.74 15.33 -6.60
C ARG A 122 2.20 15.87 -7.95
N SER A 123 1.76 15.27 -9.05
CA SER A 123 2.14 15.73 -10.39
C SER A 123 1.63 17.14 -10.70
N LEU A 124 0.53 17.55 -10.05
CA LEU A 124 -0.03 18.90 -10.13
C LEU A 124 0.56 19.86 -9.09
N GLY A 125 1.51 19.41 -8.25
CA GLY A 125 2.20 20.24 -7.26
C GLY A 125 1.43 20.50 -5.96
N TYR A 126 0.31 19.81 -5.73
CA TYR A 126 -0.40 19.88 -4.46
C TYR A 126 0.38 19.16 -3.34
N ALA A 127 0.42 19.78 -2.15
CA ALA A 127 1.01 19.16 -0.97
C ALA A 127 0.12 18.01 -0.51
N GLY A 128 0.53 16.78 -0.82
CA GLY A 128 -0.16 15.56 -0.40
C GLY A 128 0.20 15.21 1.03
N THR A 129 -0.77 15.11 1.90
CA THR A 129 -0.61 14.55 3.24
C THR A 129 -0.36 13.05 3.14
N GLU A 130 0.90 12.65 3.07
CA GLU A 130 1.29 11.26 3.25
C GLU A 130 1.41 10.94 4.73
N THR A 131 0.42 10.32 5.29
CA THR A 131 0.52 9.71 6.60
C THR A 131 1.01 8.26 6.44
N VAL A 132 2.26 8.00 6.83
CA VAL A 132 2.84 6.63 6.84
C VAL A 132 1.97 5.69 7.68
N GLY A 133 1.39 6.19 8.77
CA GLY A 133 0.49 5.42 9.63
C GLY A 133 -0.77 4.91 8.94
N TYR A 134 -1.27 5.61 7.92
CA TYR A 134 -2.46 5.20 7.19
C TYR A 134 -2.28 3.88 6.42
N ARG A 135 -1.11 3.64 5.85
CA ARG A 135 -0.80 2.37 5.15
C ARG A 135 -0.75 1.21 6.13
N GLY A 136 -0.05 1.41 7.24
CA GLY A 136 0.03 0.40 8.30
C GLY A 136 -1.35 0.05 8.86
N LEU A 137 -2.21 1.05 9.09
CA LEU A 137 -3.56 0.84 9.58
C LEU A 137 -4.41 0.03 8.61
N ARG A 138 -4.36 0.31 7.30
CA ARG A 138 -5.09 -0.46 6.28
C ARG A 138 -4.63 -1.92 6.23
N ALA A 139 -3.32 -2.14 6.22
CA ALA A 139 -2.75 -3.49 6.25
C ALA A 139 -3.16 -4.23 7.53
N ALA A 140 -3.10 -3.57 8.68
CA ALA A 140 -3.51 -4.14 9.96
C ALA A 140 -4.99 -4.55 9.96
N ILE A 141 -5.89 -3.71 9.44
CA ILE A 141 -7.33 -4.03 9.35
C ILE A 141 -7.55 -5.32 8.53
N LEU A 142 -6.92 -5.44 7.35
CA LEU A 142 -7.07 -6.62 6.50
C LEU A 142 -6.47 -7.87 7.17
N VAL A 143 -5.26 -7.76 7.71
CA VAL A 143 -4.58 -8.89 8.36
C VAL A 143 -5.34 -9.37 9.60
N LEU A 144 -5.76 -8.45 10.47
CA LEU A 144 -6.54 -8.78 11.66
C LEU A 144 -7.91 -9.38 11.30
N GLY A 145 -8.56 -8.85 10.26
CA GLY A 145 -9.81 -9.41 9.76
C GLY A 145 -9.69 -10.86 9.28
N LEU A 146 -8.58 -11.18 8.59
CA LEU A 146 -8.28 -12.56 8.17
C LEU A 146 -7.98 -13.48 9.35
N LEU A 147 -7.16 -13.04 10.29
CA LEU A 147 -6.76 -13.83 11.46
C LEU A 147 -7.94 -14.07 12.40
N ALA A 148 -8.69 -13.03 12.75
CA ALA A 148 -9.84 -13.13 13.64
C ALA A 148 -11.08 -13.75 12.97
N GLY A 149 -11.11 -13.84 11.63
CA GLY A 149 -12.26 -14.31 10.89
C GLY A 149 -13.38 -13.27 10.73
N TRP A 150 -13.13 -12.01 11.08
CA TRP A 150 -14.08 -10.90 10.98
C TRP A 150 -13.96 -10.20 9.62
N ILE A 151 -14.03 -11.00 8.54
CA ILE A 151 -13.74 -10.54 7.17
C ILE A 151 -14.68 -9.40 6.76
N GLU A 152 -16.00 -9.55 6.98
CA GLU A 152 -16.98 -8.54 6.57
C GLU A 152 -16.76 -7.22 7.32
N SER A 153 -16.57 -7.26 8.64
CA SER A 153 -16.30 -6.06 9.45
C SER A 153 -15.00 -5.37 9.06
N ALA A 154 -13.96 -6.15 8.78
CA ALA A 154 -12.68 -5.63 8.33
C ALA A 154 -12.80 -4.96 6.95
N LEU A 155 -13.58 -5.52 6.03
CA LEU A 155 -13.83 -4.93 4.71
C LEU A 155 -14.60 -3.62 4.83
N TRP A 156 -15.63 -3.54 5.69
CA TRP A 156 -16.34 -2.29 5.96
C TRP A 156 -15.40 -1.22 6.52
N ALA A 157 -14.59 -1.56 7.51
CA ALA A 157 -13.61 -0.65 8.09
C ALA A 157 -12.57 -0.19 7.06
N PHE A 158 -12.07 -1.11 6.22
CA PHE A 158 -11.12 -0.81 5.15
C PHE A 158 -11.70 0.14 4.10
N VAL A 159 -12.93 -0.10 3.63
CA VAL A 159 -13.63 0.74 2.65
C VAL A 159 -13.91 2.11 3.23
N ALA A 160 -14.48 2.18 4.43
CA ALA A 160 -14.78 3.45 5.10
C ALA A 160 -13.52 4.29 5.31
N LEU A 161 -12.43 3.67 5.80
CA LEU A 161 -11.15 4.32 5.99
C LEU A 161 -10.57 4.82 4.66
N THR A 162 -10.63 4.03 3.60
CA THR A 162 -10.06 4.38 2.30
C THR A 162 -10.83 5.50 1.62
N LEU A 163 -12.16 5.46 1.64
CA LEU A 163 -13.00 6.48 1.05
C LEU A 163 -12.94 7.79 1.83
N SER A 164 -12.94 7.75 3.16
CA SER A 164 -12.81 8.96 3.98
C SER A 164 -11.48 9.68 3.74
N ALA A 165 -10.38 8.93 3.62
CA ALA A 165 -9.09 9.53 3.32
C ALA A 165 -9.03 10.11 1.89
N SER A 166 -9.69 9.49 0.92
CA SER A 166 -9.83 10.00 -0.44
C SER A 166 -10.62 11.32 -0.44
N ALA A 167 -11.77 11.35 0.25
CA ALA A 167 -12.60 12.55 0.38
C ALA A 167 -11.83 13.70 1.06
N ILE A 168 -11.12 13.43 2.16
CA ILE A 168 -10.30 14.45 2.84
C ILE A 168 -9.23 15.01 1.90
N ARG A 169 -8.56 14.17 1.08
CA ARG A 169 -7.57 14.63 0.11
C ARG A 169 -8.20 15.52 -0.96
N ALA A 170 -9.30 15.10 -1.54
CA ALA A 170 -10.03 15.89 -2.54
C ALA A 170 -10.41 17.28 -1.97
N LEU A 171 -10.95 17.32 -0.75
CA LEU A 171 -11.27 18.57 -0.07
C LEU A 171 -10.04 19.44 0.18
N ASN A 172 -8.91 18.84 0.54
CA ASN A 172 -7.67 19.60 0.77
C ASN A 172 -7.12 20.21 -0.54
N VAL A 173 -7.20 19.49 -1.67
CA VAL A 173 -6.84 20.04 -2.98
C VAL A 173 -7.71 21.24 -3.33
N VAL A 174 -9.04 21.12 -3.20
CA VAL A 174 -9.97 22.25 -3.45
C VAL A 174 -9.68 23.44 -2.54
N ARG A 175 -9.36 23.20 -1.27
CA ARG A 175 -8.99 24.27 -0.33
C ARG A 175 -7.67 24.94 -0.69
N GLN A 176 -6.67 24.19 -1.15
CA GLN A 176 -5.38 24.76 -1.58
C GLN A 176 -5.56 25.63 -2.82
N GLU A 177 -6.38 25.21 -3.78
CA GLU A 177 -6.67 26.00 -4.98
C GLU A 177 -7.35 27.33 -4.66
N ARG A 178 -8.33 27.31 -3.78
CA ARG A 178 -9.00 28.56 -3.33
C ARG A 178 -8.07 29.54 -2.62
N ARG A 179 -7.01 29.03 -1.97
CA ARG A 179 -6.03 29.89 -1.25
C ARG A 179 -4.92 30.44 -2.13
N SER A 180 -4.65 29.83 -3.29
CA SER A 180 -3.57 30.23 -4.19
C SER A 180 -4.00 30.27 -5.67
N PRO A 181 -4.95 31.13 -6.05
CA PRO A 181 -5.48 31.16 -7.42
C PRO A 181 -4.45 31.57 -8.47
N ARG A 182 -3.36 32.25 -8.11
CA ARG A 182 -2.42 32.89 -9.04
C ARG A 182 -1.19 32.07 -9.43
N SER A 183 -0.90 30.99 -8.73
CA SER A 183 0.33 30.21 -8.99
C SER A 183 0.17 29.14 -10.08
N PHE A 184 -1.05 28.83 -10.48
CA PHE A 184 -1.33 27.76 -11.45
C PHE A 184 -1.26 28.25 -12.91
N GLN A 185 -1.66 29.51 -13.19
CA GLN A 185 -1.64 30.08 -14.54
C GLN A 185 -0.24 30.39 -15.08
N ALA A 186 0.78 30.44 -14.23
CA ALA A 186 2.16 30.73 -14.62
C ALA A 186 2.97 29.47 -15.01
N LYS A 187 2.36 28.26 -14.99
CA LYS A 187 3.04 26.98 -15.28
C LYS A 187 2.42 26.20 -16.44
N LEU A 188 1.43 26.75 -17.13
CA LEU A 188 0.90 26.29 -18.40
C LEU A 188 1.46 27.11 -19.55
#